data_d6724e53997bdbbbcd4e33aefe740e46
#
_entry.id   d6724e53997bdbbbcd4e33aefe740e46
#
_cell.length_a   1.000
_cell.length_b   1.000
_cell.length_c   1.000
_cell.angle_alpha   90.00
_cell.angle_beta   90.00
_cell.angle_gamma   90.00
#
_symmetry.space_group_name_H-M   'P 1'
#
loop_
_entity.id
_entity.type
_entity.pdbx_description
1 polymer ?
#
loop_
_entity_poly.entity_id
_entity_poly.type
_entity_poly.pdbx_seq_one_letter_code
_entity_poly.pdbx_strand_id
1 'polypeptide(L)'
;MMAAMTIPPCFRPPRLLLPRSGIDLQRWSVIACDQYTSEPGYWERVAGRVGYAPSTLHMIFPEVFLASADKPQRIARIQATMRRYLAEGLLREHAGAVLVERSLPDGRVRRGLMLELDLEHYDFSPASSSLIRPTEGTIVERIAPRVEVRQGAELELPHILVLIDDPQCTVIEPLAAQRARLAPLYDTPLMLGGGRVAGLALDAPTQGQGMQALQALGDGAAFAARHGLPPDTPPLLPPRTPLDS
;
A
#
# COMPACT_ATOMS: atom_id res chain seq x y z
N MET A 1 2.81 19.07 -37.05
CA MET A 1 1.87 18.35 -36.17
C MET A 1 2.73 17.41 -35.33
N MET A 2 3.19 17.87 -34.15
CA MET A 2 3.97 17.05 -33.25
C MET A 2 3.04 15.96 -32.67
N ALA A 3 3.39 14.70 -32.88
CA ALA A 3 2.70 13.61 -32.22
C ALA A 3 2.77 13.84 -30.71
N ALA A 4 1.62 13.86 -30.04
CA ALA A 4 1.57 13.90 -28.59
C ALA A 4 2.35 12.67 -28.09
N MET A 5 3.47 12.89 -27.42
CA MET A 5 4.18 11.83 -26.71
C MET A 5 3.23 11.30 -25.64
N THR A 6 2.66 10.14 -25.88
CA THR A 6 1.86 9.44 -24.88
C THR A 6 2.83 9.02 -23.79
N ILE A 7 2.76 9.65 -22.62
CA ILE A 7 3.51 9.22 -21.44
C ILE A 7 3.04 7.80 -21.12
N PRO A 8 3.93 6.81 -20.98
CA PRO A 8 3.54 5.48 -20.61
C PRO A 8 2.77 5.51 -19.27
N PRO A 9 1.76 4.67 -19.06
CA PRO A 9 1.02 4.66 -17.82
C PRO A 9 1.95 4.30 -16.65
N CYS A 10 2.06 5.19 -15.66
CA CYS A 10 2.88 4.97 -14.47
C CYS A 10 2.29 3.93 -13.51
N PHE A 11 1.01 3.62 -13.65
CA PHE A 11 0.32 2.59 -12.86
C PHE A 11 -0.03 1.38 -13.71
N ARG A 12 0.07 0.19 -13.12
CA ARG A 12 -0.26 -1.09 -13.78
C ARG A 12 -1.11 -1.95 -12.84
N PRO A 13 -1.93 -2.86 -13.39
CA PRO A 13 -2.57 -3.90 -12.59
C PRO A 13 -1.53 -4.79 -11.93
N PRO A 14 -1.63 -5.06 -10.62
CA PRO A 14 -0.63 -5.80 -9.90
C PRO A 14 -0.81 -7.32 -10.03
N ARG A 15 0.26 -8.05 -9.69
CA ARG A 15 0.21 -9.45 -9.31
C ARG A 15 0.38 -9.53 -7.80
N LEU A 16 -0.68 -9.88 -7.11
CA LEU A 16 -0.74 -9.94 -5.65
C LEU A 16 -0.71 -11.37 -5.15
N LEU A 17 -0.19 -11.54 -3.94
CA LEU A 17 -0.31 -12.78 -3.19
C LEU A 17 -1.32 -12.59 -2.05
N LEU A 18 -2.39 -13.35 -2.09
CA LEU A 18 -3.45 -13.35 -1.09
C LEU A 18 -3.41 -14.64 -0.28
N PRO A 19 -3.85 -14.64 0.99
CA PRO A 19 -3.98 -15.87 1.75
C PRO A 19 -4.93 -16.85 1.05
N ARG A 20 -4.58 -18.13 1.09
CA ARG A 20 -5.42 -19.21 0.55
C ARG A 20 -6.73 -19.29 1.33
N SER A 21 -7.79 -19.78 0.67
CA SER A 21 -9.08 -20.08 1.32
C SER A 21 -8.91 -21.02 2.52
N GLY A 22 -9.63 -20.74 3.59
CA GLY A 22 -9.55 -21.50 4.85
C GLY A 22 -8.55 -20.95 5.87
N ILE A 23 -7.72 -19.96 5.51
CA ILE A 23 -6.90 -19.24 6.48
C ILE A 23 -7.79 -18.30 7.29
N ASP A 24 -7.63 -18.29 8.60
CA ASP A 24 -8.28 -17.32 9.49
C ASP A 24 -7.74 -15.91 9.22
N LEU A 25 -8.51 -15.12 8.46
CA LEU A 25 -8.11 -13.78 8.04
C LEU A 25 -7.96 -12.82 9.22
N GLN A 26 -8.66 -13.03 10.32
CA GLN A 26 -8.53 -12.18 11.51
C GLN A 26 -7.17 -12.38 12.20
N ARG A 27 -6.64 -13.60 12.20
CA ARG A 27 -5.28 -13.90 12.67
C ARG A 27 -4.21 -13.61 11.63
N TRP A 28 -4.59 -13.70 10.34
CA TRP A 28 -3.68 -13.39 9.24
C TRP A 28 -3.33 -11.91 9.20
N SER A 29 -4.32 -11.03 9.32
CA SER A 29 -4.18 -9.59 9.07
C SER A 29 -3.74 -8.86 10.32
N VAL A 30 -2.52 -8.33 10.33
CA VAL A 30 -2.01 -7.47 11.39
C VAL A 30 -1.77 -6.05 10.87
N ILE A 31 -1.64 -5.10 11.78
CA ILE A 31 -1.35 -3.70 11.44
C ILE A 31 0.06 -3.56 10.85
N ALA A 32 0.34 -2.46 10.13
CA ALA A 32 1.67 -2.18 9.59
C ALA A 32 2.75 -2.13 10.68
N CYS A 33 3.95 -2.59 10.34
CA CYS A 33 5.05 -2.80 11.28
C CYS A 33 5.59 -1.51 11.91
N ASP A 34 5.32 -0.36 11.31
CA ASP A 34 5.70 0.98 11.76
C ASP A 34 4.69 1.63 12.71
N GLN A 35 3.61 0.92 13.04
CA GLN A 35 2.63 1.37 14.02
C GLN A 35 2.94 0.85 15.42
N TYR A 36 2.52 1.57 16.45
CA TYR A 36 2.73 1.22 17.85
C TYR A 36 4.21 0.96 18.19
N THR A 37 5.10 1.80 17.64
CA THR A 37 6.57 1.67 17.77
C THR A 37 7.08 1.88 19.20
N SER A 38 6.28 2.53 20.06
CA SER A 38 6.56 2.75 21.50
C SER A 38 5.71 1.86 22.42
N GLU A 39 4.93 0.92 21.88
CA GLU A 39 4.00 0.11 22.64
C GLU A 39 4.28 -1.41 22.49
N PRO A 40 5.33 -1.95 23.13
CA PRO A 40 5.65 -3.38 23.01
C PRO A 40 4.49 -4.28 23.48
N GLY A 41 3.73 -3.86 24.49
CA GLY A 41 2.56 -4.59 24.95
C GLY A 41 1.43 -4.74 23.94
N TYR A 42 1.34 -3.84 22.94
CA TYR A 42 0.42 -4.04 21.81
C TYR A 42 0.84 -5.27 21.00
N TRP A 43 2.11 -5.37 20.64
CA TRP A 43 2.64 -6.46 19.83
C TRP A 43 2.63 -7.80 20.56
N GLU A 44 2.78 -7.80 21.90
CA GLU A 44 2.62 -9.00 22.74
C GLU A 44 1.18 -9.52 22.69
N ARG A 45 0.16 -8.62 22.78
CA ARG A 45 -1.25 -9.02 22.61
C ARG A 45 -1.54 -9.56 21.21
N VAL A 46 -0.97 -8.94 20.16
CA VAL A 46 -1.08 -9.44 18.78
C VAL A 46 -0.47 -10.83 18.69
N ALA A 47 0.74 -11.05 19.19
CA ALA A 47 1.41 -12.34 19.16
C ALA A 47 0.61 -13.42 19.93
N GLY A 48 0.05 -13.08 21.08
CA GLY A 48 -0.81 -13.98 21.85
C GLY A 48 -2.09 -14.40 21.10
N ARG A 49 -2.69 -13.48 20.32
CA ARG A 49 -3.87 -13.80 19.51
C ARG A 49 -3.55 -14.62 18.27
N VAL A 50 -2.44 -14.34 17.62
CA VAL A 50 -1.97 -15.08 16.45
C VAL A 50 -1.51 -16.48 16.84
N GLY A 51 -0.73 -16.63 17.90
CA GLY A 51 -0.16 -17.89 18.31
C GLY A 51 0.67 -18.52 17.18
N TYR A 52 0.39 -19.78 16.88
CA TYR A 52 1.04 -20.54 15.79
C TYR A 52 0.28 -20.50 14.46
N ALA A 53 -0.83 -19.78 14.39
CA ALA A 53 -1.60 -19.69 13.15
C ALA A 53 -0.81 -18.97 12.06
N PRO A 54 -1.03 -19.32 10.78
CA PRO A 54 -0.48 -18.52 9.67
C PRO A 54 -0.90 -17.07 9.79
N SER A 55 0.08 -16.15 9.69
CA SER A 55 -0.15 -14.70 9.87
C SER A 55 0.95 -13.89 9.21
N THR A 56 0.58 -12.68 8.75
CA THR A 56 1.55 -11.68 8.31
C THR A 56 2.47 -11.21 9.44
N LEU A 57 2.07 -11.37 10.72
CA LEU A 57 2.94 -11.12 11.87
C LEU A 57 4.28 -11.85 11.76
N HIS A 58 4.27 -13.08 11.24
CA HIS A 58 5.48 -13.89 11.11
C HIS A 58 6.36 -13.51 9.90
N MET A 59 5.87 -12.58 9.05
CA MET A 59 6.55 -12.10 7.84
C MET A 59 6.92 -10.62 7.90
N ILE A 60 6.54 -9.89 8.95
CA ILE A 60 6.90 -8.49 9.15
C ILE A 60 7.84 -8.33 10.34
N PHE A 61 8.55 -7.22 10.39
CA PHE A 61 9.38 -6.84 11.53
C PHE A 61 8.77 -5.61 12.23
N PRO A 62 8.06 -5.77 13.37
CA PRO A 62 7.54 -4.62 14.11
C PRO A 62 8.68 -3.71 14.58
N GLU A 63 8.61 -2.43 14.24
CA GLU A 63 9.71 -1.47 14.46
C GLU A 63 10.03 -1.23 15.94
N VAL A 64 9.11 -1.53 16.83
CA VAL A 64 9.35 -1.53 18.30
C VAL A 64 10.54 -2.43 18.69
N PHE A 65 10.91 -3.40 17.86
CA PHE A 65 12.03 -4.33 18.12
C PHE A 65 13.31 -3.99 17.34
N LEU A 66 13.39 -2.85 16.63
CA LEU A 66 14.57 -2.52 15.82
C LEU A 66 15.88 -2.43 16.62
N ALA A 67 15.78 -2.05 17.90
CA ALA A 67 16.93 -1.99 18.82
C ALA A 67 17.14 -3.28 19.63
N SER A 68 16.38 -4.35 19.37
CA SER A 68 16.51 -5.60 20.15
C SER A 68 17.77 -6.37 19.80
N ALA A 69 18.40 -7.00 20.81
CA ALA A 69 19.62 -7.79 20.63
C ALA A 69 19.40 -9.03 19.73
N ASP A 70 18.18 -9.55 19.66
CA ASP A 70 17.79 -10.70 18.83
C ASP A 70 17.31 -10.32 17.40
N LYS A 71 17.53 -9.06 16.98
CA LYS A 71 17.13 -8.57 15.66
C LYS A 71 17.59 -9.49 14.50
N PRO A 72 18.88 -9.93 14.42
CA PRO A 72 19.30 -10.81 13.32
C PRO A 72 18.52 -12.13 13.28
N GLN A 73 18.25 -12.71 14.44
CA GLN A 73 17.48 -13.96 14.55
C GLN A 73 16.02 -13.76 14.16
N ARG A 74 15.43 -12.60 14.47
CA ARG A 74 14.06 -12.26 14.03
C ARG A 74 14.00 -12.13 12.51
N ILE A 75 14.95 -11.43 11.88
CA ILE A 75 15.03 -11.28 10.43
C ILE A 75 15.15 -12.64 9.75
N ALA A 76 16.04 -13.50 10.22
CA ALA A 76 16.23 -14.84 9.68
C ALA A 76 14.92 -15.68 9.78
N ARG A 77 14.20 -15.58 10.89
CA ARG A 77 12.89 -16.27 11.07
C ARG A 77 11.83 -15.74 10.11
N ILE A 78 11.76 -14.42 9.91
CA ILE A 78 10.84 -13.78 8.96
C ILE A 78 11.08 -14.31 7.55
N GLN A 79 12.32 -14.29 7.07
CA GLN A 79 12.69 -14.75 5.75
C GLN A 79 12.43 -16.26 5.58
N ALA A 80 12.75 -17.06 6.59
CA ALA A 80 12.43 -18.50 6.59
C ALA A 80 10.92 -18.75 6.53
N THR A 81 10.12 -17.94 7.23
CA THR A 81 8.66 -18.04 7.20
C THR A 81 8.08 -17.66 5.84
N MET A 82 8.61 -16.62 5.18
CA MET A 82 8.19 -16.25 3.82
C MET A 82 8.39 -17.43 2.85
N ARG A 83 9.60 -18.03 2.85
CA ARG A 83 9.90 -19.21 2.02
C ARG A 83 8.98 -20.38 2.34
N ARG A 84 8.77 -20.66 3.62
CA ARG A 84 7.88 -21.73 4.07
C ARG A 84 6.45 -21.52 3.60
N TYR A 85 5.89 -20.30 3.76
CA TYR A 85 4.51 -20.01 3.36
C TYR A 85 4.30 -20.13 1.85
N LEU A 86 5.32 -19.76 1.06
CA LEU A 86 5.32 -19.99 -0.39
C LEU A 86 5.36 -21.49 -0.72
N ALA A 87 6.27 -22.26 -0.10
CA ALA A 87 6.45 -23.68 -0.35
C ALA A 87 5.22 -24.51 0.07
N GLU A 88 4.56 -24.12 1.19
CA GLU A 88 3.34 -24.77 1.69
C GLU A 88 2.07 -24.35 0.92
N GLY A 89 2.17 -23.43 -0.03
CA GLY A 89 1.04 -22.92 -0.82
C GLY A 89 0.00 -22.23 0.04
N LEU A 90 0.41 -21.53 1.11
CA LEU A 90 -0.49 -20.73 1.96
C LEU A 90 -0.94 -19.43 1.27
N LEU A 91 -0.27 -19.07 0.19
CA LEU A 91 -0.57 -17.92 -0.63
C LEU A 91 -1.07 -18.35 -2.00
N ARG A 92 -2.01 -17.60 -2.56
CA ARG A 92 -2.53 -17.76 -3.94
C ARG A 92 -2.32 -16.47 -4.72
N GLU A 93 -2.01 -16.59 -5.98
CA GLU A 93 -1.89 -15.43 -6.86
C GLU A 93 -3.27 -14.83 -7.18
N HIS A 94 -3.29 -13.52 -7.29
CA HIS A 94 -4.37 -12.72 -7.85
C HIS A 94 -3.77 -11.71 -8.83
N ALA A 95 -4.23 -11.74 -10.08
CA ALA A 95 -3.86 -10.76 -11.10
C ALA A 95 -4.98 -9.74 -11.26
N GLY A 96 -4.64 -8.46 -11.23
CA GLY A 96 -5.59 -7.36 -11.39
C GLY A 96 -5.68 -6.44 -10.18
N ALA A 97 -6.25 -5.27 -10.41
CA ALA A 97 -6.42 -4.25 -9.37
C ALA A 97 -7.46 -4.65 -8.34
N VAL A 98 -7.25 -4.21 -7.11
CA VAL A 98 -8.16 -4.46 -5.98
C VAL A 98 -8.62 -3.13 -5.40
N LEU A 99 -9.94 -2.96 -5.28
CA LEU A 99 -10.52 -1.89 -4.47
C LEU A 99 -10.45 -2.33 -3.01
N VAL A 100 -9.71 -1.58 -2.20
CA VAL A 100 -9.56 -1.82 -0.77
C VAL A 100 -10.43 -0.85 0.01
N GLU A 101 -11.25 -1.38 0.92
CA GLU A 101 -12.05 -0.61 1.87
C GLU A 101 -11.56 -0.88 3.30
N ARG A 102 -11.19 0.16 4.01
CA ARG A 102 -10.77 0.12 5.40
C ARG A 102 -11.75 0.89 6.26
N SER A 103 -12.62 0.17 6.97
CA SER A 103 -13.52 0.76 7.97
C SER A 103 -12.82 0.93 9.30
N LEU A 104 -12.81 2.13 9.82
CA LEU A 104 -12.22 2.47 11.11
C LEU A 104 -13.26 2.31 12.25
N PRO A 105 -12.80 2.16 13.50
CA PRO A 105 -13.71 2.03 14.65
C PRO A 105 -14.66 3.21 14.86
N ASP A 106 -14.27 4.39 14.40
CA ASP A 106 -15.08 5.62 14.47
C ASP A 106 -16.11 5.77 13.33
N GLY A 107 -16.25 4.73 12.48
CA GLY A 107 -17.19 4.68 11.37
C GLY A 107 -16.69 5.29 10.07
N ARG A 108 -15.51 5.92 10.04
CA ARG A 108 -14.91 6.41 8.78
C ARG A 108 -14.48 5.24 7.91
N VAL A 109 -14.64 5.40 6.60
CA VAL A 109 -14.18 4.42 5.61
C VAL A 109 -13.14 5.09 4.70
N ARG A 110 -11.95 4.48 4.64
CA ARG A 110 -10.93 4.83 3.67
C ARG A 110 -11.00 3.86 2.51
N ARG A 111 -10.89 4.39 1.29
CA ARG A 111 -10.87 3.59 0.07
C ARG A 111 -9.63 3.87 -0.74
N GLY A 112 -9.15 2.86 -1.43
CA GLY A 112 -7.98 2.98 -2.28
C GLY A 112 -7.92 1.85 -3.28
N LEU A 113 -7.02 1.99 -4.25
CA LEU A 113 -6.69 0.96 -5.23
C LEU A 113 -5.33 0.35 -4.93
N MET A 114 -5.26 -0.98 -4.98
CA MET A 114 -3.99 -1.70 -5.00
C MET A 114 -3.51 -1.78 -6.45
N LEU A 115 -2.36 -1.18 -6.73
CA LEU A 115 -1.75 -1.08 -8.07
C LEU A 115 -0.24 -1.27 -7.96
N GLU A 116 0.40 -1.58 -9.08
CA GLU A 116 1.85 -1.42 -9.25
C GLU A 116 2.16 -0.01 -9.73
N LEU A 117 3.23 0.58 -9.19
CA LEU A 117 3.77 1.86 -9.60
C LEU A 117 5.11 1.64 -10.31
N ASP A 118 5.25 2.19 -11.51
CA ASP A 118 6.52 2.22 -12.22
C ASP A 118 7.44 3.29 -11.60
N LEU A 119 8.50 2.85 -10.94
CA LEU A 119 9.41 3.73 -10.21
C LEU A 119 10.25 4.64 -11.12
N GLU A 120 10.32 4.35 -12.42
CA GLU A 120 10.97 5.25 -13.39
C GLU A 120 10.23 6.60 -13.53
N HIS A 121 8.96 6.64 -13.10
CA HIS A 121 8.18 7.87 -13.03
C HIS A 121 8.31 8.62 -11.68
N TYR A 122 9.05 8.05 -10.74
CA TYR A 122 9.26 8.65 -9.43
C TYR A 122 10.58 9.43 -9.40
N ASP A 123 10.49 10.71 -9.07
CA ASP A 123 11.67 11.54 -8.88
C ASP A 123 11.42 12.53 -7.74
N PHE A 124 12.29 12.52 -6.74
CA PHE A 124 12.22 13.36 -5.55
C PHE A 124 13.22 14.52 -5.56
N SER A 125 13.93 14.74 -6.67
CA SER A 125 14.83 15.88 -6.80
C SER A 125 14.05 17.21 -6.77
N PRO A 126 14.60 18.28 -6.21
CA PRO A 126 13.91 19.58 -6.09
C PRO A 126 13.45 20.17 -7.42
N ALA A 127 14.18 19.87 -8.52
CA ALA A 127 13.90 20.40 -9.86
C ALA A 127 13.03 19.45 -10.71
N SER A 128 12.57 18.33 -10.13
CA SER A 128 11.82 17.33 -10.86
C SER A 128 10.45 17.83 -11.30
N SER A 129 10.07 17.51 -12.54
CA SER A 129 8.73 17.64 -13.07
C SER A 129 7.86 16.38 -12.87
N SER A 130 8.36 15.36 -12.17
CA SER A 130 7.60 14.14 -11.90
C SER A 130 6.30 14.43 -11.15
N LEU A 131 5.20 13.82 -11.58
CA LEU A 131 3.91 13.85 -10.89
C LEU A 131 3.88 12.99 -9.63
N ILE A 132 4.83 12.06 -9.51
CA ILE A 132 4.93 11.15 -8.37
C ILE A 132 6.03 11.65 -7.46
N ARG A 133 5.64 12.08 -6.29
CA ARG A 133 6.52 12.72 -5.32
C ARG A 133 6.45 12.06 -3.96
N PRO A 134 7.55 12.09 -3.18
CA PRO A 134 7.48 11.68 -1.78
C PRO A 134 6.54 12.60 -1.01
N THR A 135 5.71 12.08 -0.10
CA THR A 135 4.85 12.87 0.78
C THR A 135 5.62 13.45 1.95
N GLU A 136 6.76 12.88 2.33
CA GLU A 136 7.57 13.27 3.47
C GLU A 136 9.04 12.91 3.26
N GLY A 137 9.95 13.50 4.03
CA GLY A 137 11.33 13.05 4.10
C GLY A 137 11.42 11.76 4.93
N THR A 138 12.21 10.79 4.48
CA THR A 138 12.48 9.59 5.27
C THR A 138 13.48 9.91 6.38
N ILE A 139 13.21 9.44 7.60
CA ILE A 139 14.16 9.49 8.72
C ILE A 139 15.34 8.59 8.37
N VAL A 140 16.52 9.19 8.18
CA VAL A 140 17.70 8.51 7.62
C VAL A 140 18.14 7.31 8.49
N GLU A 141 18.02 7.43 9.81
CA GLU A 141 18.39 6.39 10.77
C GLU A 141 17.53 5.13 10.66
N ARG A 142 16.33 5.26 10.09
CA ARG A 142 15.41 4.12 9.88
C ARG A 142 15.65 3.39 8.55
N ILE A 143 16.45 3.95 7.63
CA ILE A 143 16.67 3.36 6.30
C ILE A 143 17.45 2.05 6.43
N ALA A 144 18.62 2.08 7.07
CA ALA A 144 19.47 0.89 7.18
C ALA A 144 18.77 -0.31 7.86
N PRO A 145 18.09 -0.16 9.02
CA PRO A 145 17.33 -1.25 9.62
C PRO A 145 16.22 -1.82 8.73
N ARG A 146 15.54 -0.98 7.95
CA ARG A 146 14.50 -1.43 7.02
C ARG A 146 15.08 -2.20 5.83
N VAL A 147 16.24 -1.76 5.32
CA VAL A 147 16.96 -2.48 4.26
C VAL A 147 17.39 -3.87 4.73
N GLU A 148 17.94 -3.99 5.94
CA GLU A 148 18.35 -5.30 6.50
C GLU A 148 17.17 -6.30 6.55
N VAL A 149 15.98 -5.86 6.93
CA VAL A 149 14.79 -6.74 6.96
C VAL A 149 14.40 -7.22 5.55
N ARG A 150 14.53 -6.34 4.55
CA ARG A 150 14.13 -6.61 3.17
C ARG A 150 15.19 -7.34 2.35
N GLN A 151 16.44 -7.18 2.68
CA GLN A 151 17.54 -7.81 1.98
C GLN A 151 17.45 -9.34 2.09
N GLY A 152 17.17 -10.00 0.95
CA GLY A 152 16.95 -11.45 0.90
C GLY A 152 15.54 -11.90 1.31
N ALA A 153 14.57 -10.98 1.44
CA ALA A 153 13.16 -11.32 1.61
C ALA A 153 12.54 -11.76 0.27
N GLU A 154 11.74 -12.82 0.30
CA GLU A 154 11.04 -13.34 -0.89
C GLU A 154 9.76 -12.55 -1.19
N LEU A 155 9.22 -11.83 -0.22
CA LEU A 155 7.95 -11.11 -0.30
C LEU A 155 8.11 -9.68 0.18
N GLU A 156 7.41 -8.75 -0.44
CA GLU A 156 7.31 -7.37 -0.01
C GLU A 156 6.05 -7.15 0.84
N LEU A 157 6.25 -6.69 2.06
CA LEU A 157 5.24 -6.27 3.04
C LEU A 157 5.87 -5.15 3.90
N PRO A 158 5.16 -4.09 4.26
CA PRO A 158 3.83 -3.60 3.86
C PRO A 158 3.86 -2.81 2.54
N HIS A 159 2.67 -2.48 2.04
CA HIS A 159 2.52 -1.67 0.82
C HIS A 159 2.74 -0.18 1.09
N ILE A 160 3.18 0.54 0.05
CA ILE A 160 3.34 2.00 0.09
C ILE A 160 1.96 2.64 -0.11
N LEU A 161 1.63 3.65 0.70
CA LEU A 161 0.45 4.48 0.52
C LEU A 161 0.77 5.66 -0.40
N VAL A 162 0.07 5.73 -1.53
CA VAL A 162 0.13 6.87 -2.46
C VAL A 162 -1.16 7.67 -2.32
N LEU A 163 -1.04 8.98 -2.09
CA LEU A 163 -2.16 9.90 -2.11
C LEU A 163 -2.31 10.48 -3.52
N ILE A 164 -3.55 10.57 -4.02
CA ILE A 164 -3.86 11.19 -5.31
C ILE A 164 -4.49 12.56 -5.11
N ASP A 165 -4.14 13.50 -5.99
CA ASP A 165 -4.77 14.83 -6.05
C ASP A 165 -6.02 14.76 -6.95
N ASP A 166 -7.14 14.35 -6.36
CA ASP A 166 -8.43 14.15 -7.03
C ASP A 166 -9.59 14.81 -6.25
N PRO A 167 -9.62 16.15 -6.17
CA PRO A 167 -10.65 16.86 -5.41
C PRO A 167 -12.06 16.70 -5.98
N GLN A 168 -12.21 16.26 -7.23
CA GLN A 168 -13.49 15.95 -7.86
C GLN A 168 -13.93 14.51 -7.64
N CYS A 169 -13.15 13.68 -6.93
CA CYS A 169 -13.48 12.30 -6.63
C CYS A 169 -13.78 11.46 -7.90
N THR A 170 -12.93 11.60 -8.92
CA THR A 170 -13.14 11.00 -10.24
C THR A 170 -12.56 9.59 -10.38
N VAL A 171 -11.70 9.16 -9.46
CA VAL A 171 -11.02 7.86 -9.52
C VAL A 171 -11.67 6.83 -8.60
N ILE A 172 -11.60 7.04 -7.30
CA ILE A 172 -11.97 6.01 -6.31
C ILE A 172 -13.49 5.89 -6.16
N GLU A 173 -14.21 6.99 -6.08
CA GLU A 173 -15.63 7.01 -5.80
C GLU A 173 -16.48 6.35 -6.91
N PRO A 174 -16.22 6.56 -8.22
CA PRO A 174 -16.94 5.86 -9.27
C PRO A 174 -16.72 4.34 -9.25
N LEU A 175 -15.53 3.88 -8.82
CA LEU A 175 -15.25 2.45 -8.65
C LEU A 175 -15.97 1.90 -7.42
N ALA A 176 -15.95 2.63 -6.31
CA ALA A 176 -16.64 2.26 -5.08
C ALA A 176 -18.17 2.19 -5.26
N ALA A 177 -18.74 3.05 -6.10
CA ALA A 177 -20.17 3.01 -6.45
C ALA A 177 -20.57 1.69 -7.15
N GLN A 178 -19.62 0.99 -7.75
CA GLN A 178 -19.83 -0.30 -8.41
C GLN A 178 -19.61 -1.50 -7.48
N ARG A 179 -19.34 -1.28 -6.19
CA ARG A 179 -18.99 -2.27 -5.18
C ARG A 179 -19.87 -3.54 -5.21
N ALA A 180 -21.19 -3.37 -5.37
CA ALA A 180 -22.15 -4.48 -5.30
C ALA A 180 -21.96 -5.54 -6.39
N ARG A 181 -21.29 -5.19 -7.51
CA ARG A 181 -21.03 -6.11 -8.63
C ARG A 181 -19.60 -6.65 -8.66
N LEU A 182 -18.71 -6.11 -7.82
CA LEU A 182 -17.33 -6.56 -7.75
C LEU A 182 -17.20 -7.84 -6.93
N ALA A 183 -16.32 -8.75 -7.37
CA ALA A 183 -16.09 -10.00 -6.68
C ALA A 183 -15.30 -9.80 -5.38
N PRO A 184 -15.79 -10.25 -4.22
CA PRO A 184 -15.05 -10.13 -2.98
C PRO A 184 -13.86 -11.09 -2.96
N LEU A 185 -12.69 -10.58 -2.59
CA LEU A 185 -11.46 -11.35 -2.38
C LEU A 185 -11.26 -11.70 -0.92
N TYR A 186 -11.54 -10.75 -0.05
CA TYR A 186 -11.51 -10.89 1.40
C TYR A 186 -12.42 -9.85 2.06
N ASP A 187 -12.89 -10.17 3.25
CA ASP A 187 -13.65 -9.25 4.10
C ASP A 187 -13.57 -9.77 5.53
N THR A 188 -12.88 -9.03 6.42
CA THR A 188 -12.61 -9.50 7.77
C THR A 188 -12.54 -8.36 8.78
N PRO A 189 -13.06 -8.56 10.01
CA PRO A 189 -12.75 -7.66 11.10
C PRO A 189 -11.26 -7.78 11.46
N LEU A 190 -10.68 -6.68 11.91
CA LEU A 190 -9.30 -6.64 12.36
C LEU A 190 -9.22 -6.82 13.87
N MET A 191 -8.14 -7.46 14.34
CA MET A 191 -7.97 -7.74 15.76
C MET A 191 -7.81 -6.45 16.59
N LEU A 192 -7.99 -6.58 17.91
CA LEU A 192 -7.82 -5.49 18.88
C LEU A 192 -8.67 -4.24 18.61
N GLY A 193 -9.86 -4.42 18.06
CA GLY A 193 -10.74 -3.30 17.74
C GLY A 193 -10.27 -2.47 16.54
N GLY A 194 -9.40 -3.01 15.70
CA GLY A 194 -8.83 -2.32 14.57
C GLY A 194 -9.80 -1.97 13.44
N GLY A 195 -11.12 -2.25 13.57
CA GLY A 195 -12.13 -2.03 12.52
C GLY A 195 -12.22 -3.21 11.55
N ARG A 196 -12.37 -2.95 10.25
CA ARG A 196 -12.59 -3.97 9.22
C ARG A 196 -11.80 -3.64 7.95
N VAL A 197 -11.38 -4.65 7.20
CA VAL A 197 -10.79 -4.49 5.88
C VAL A 197 -11.49 -5.42 4.89
N ALA A 198 -11.83 -4.88 3.71
CA ALA A 198 -12.36 -5.64 2.59
C ALA A 198 -11.55 -5.34 1.32
N GLY A 199 -11.40 -6.33 0.47
CA GLY A 199 -10.81 -6.21 -0.87
C GLY A 199 -11.74 -6.81 -1.91
N LEU A 200 -11.93 -6.07 -3.00
CA LEU A 200 -12.82 -6.41 -4.10
C LEU A 200 -12.02 -6.42 -5.40
N ALA A 201 -12.05 -7.52 -6.14
CA ALA A 201 -11.40 -7.60 -7.45
C ALA A 201 -12.12 -6.68 -8.45
N LEU A 202 -11.37 -5.84 -9.14
CA LEU A 202 -11.91 -5.11 -10.27
C LEU A 202 -11.99 -6.05 -11.49
N ASP A 203 -13.14 -6.07 -12.16
CA ASP A 203 -13.24 -6.68 -13.48
C ASP A 203 -12.51 -5.82 -14.53
N ALA A 204 -12.25 -6.38 -15.70
CA ALA A 204 -11.47 -5.69 -16.74
C ALA A 204 -12.06 -4.33 -17.16
N PRO A 205 -13.38 -4.16 -17.34
CA PRO A 205 -13.97 -2.85 -17.63
C PRO A 205 -13.76 -1.83 -16.49
N THR A 206 -14.03 -2.22 -15.25
CA THR A 206 -13.90 -1.34 -14.07
C THR A 206 -12.43 -0.97 -13.82
N GLN A 207 -11.52 -1.92 -13.99
CA GLN A 207 -10.08 -1.67 -13.93
C GLN A 207 -9.63 -0.68 -15.00
N GLY A 208 -10.08 -0.87 -16.25
CA GLY A 208 -9.79 0.05 -17.36
C GLY A 208 -10.28 1.47 -17.06
N GLN A 209 -11.48 1.63 -16.50
CA GLN A 209 -12.02 2.91 -16.07
C GLN A 209 -11.13 3.58 -15.02
N GLY A 210 -10.71 2.85 -13.97
CA GLY A 210 -9.84 3.38 -12.93
C GLY A 210 -8.48 3.80 -13.46
N MET A 211 -7.87 2.98 -14.32
CA MET A 211 -6.57 3.28 -14.93
C MET A 211 -6.64 4.53 -15.83
N GLN A 212 -7.70 4.67 -16.61
CA GLN A 212 -7.91 5.85 -17.45
C GLN A 212 -8.12 7.12 -16.62
N ALA A 213 -8.88 7.04 -15.53
CA ALA A 213 -9.09 8.17 -14.62
C ALA A 213 -7.77 8.59 -13.94
N LEU A 214 -6.97 7.64 -13.46
CA LEU A 214 -5.64 7.92 -12.90
C LEU A 214 -4.70 8.57 -13.93
N GLN A 215 -4.70 8.10 -15.17
CA GLN A 215 -3.89 8.67 -16.23
C GLN A 215 -4.31 10.12 -16.54
N ALA A 216 -5.60 10.42 -16.48
CA ALA A 216 -6.12 11.76 -16.68
C ALA A 216 -5.68 12.75 -15.58
N LEU A 217 -5.48 12.29 -14.33
CA LEU A 217 -4.89 13.12 -13.27
C LEU A 217 -3.44 13.50 -13.57
N GLY A 218 -2.72 12.71 -14.36
CA GLY A 218 -1.35 12.93 -14.80
C GLY A 218 -1.21 13.98 -15.91
N ASP A 219 -2.29 14.58 -16.39
CA ASP A 219 -2.23 15.67 -17.37
C ASP A 219 -1.78 16.97 -16.69
N GLY A 220 -0.58 17.46 -17.08
CA GLY A 220 0.02 18.67 -16.50
C GLY A 220 -0.80 19.93 -16.73
N ALA A 221 -1.45 20.08 -17.89
CA ALA A 221 -2.30 21.22 -18.17
C ALA A 221 -3.59 21.19 -17.35
N ALA A 222 -4.20 20.02 -17.18
CA ALA A 222 -5.36 19.84 -16.32
C ALA A 222 -5.00 20.08 -14.83
N PHE A 223 -3.82 19.65 -14.40
CA PHE A 223 -3.30 19.94 -13.05
C PHE A 223 -3.14 21.46 -12.85
N ALA A 224 -2.45 22.14 -13.75
CA ALA A 224 -2.24 23.58 -13.67
C ALA A 224 -3.58 24.35 -13.61
N ALA A 225 -4.54 23.96 -14.45
CA ALA A 225 -5.88 24.57 -14.46
C ALA A 225 -6.62 24.37 -13.13
N ARG A 226 -6.56 23.16 -12.53
CA ARG A 226 -7.19 22.89 -11.23
C ARG A 226 -6.64 23.78 -10.10
N HIS A 227 -5.35 24.05 -10.15
CA HIS A 227 -4.65 24.82 -9.10
C HIS A 227 -4.47 26.29 -9.43
N GLY A 228 -5.05 26.80 -10.54
CA GLY A 228 -4.92 28.19 -10.95
C GLY A 228 -3.48 28.58 -11.31
N LEU A 229 -2.68 27.64 -11.79
CA LEU A 229 -1.28 27.82 -12.15
C LEU A 229 -1.14 28.11 -13.65
N PRO A 230 -0.03 28.78 -14.09
CA PRO A 230 0.28 28.89 -15.51
C PRO A 230 0.36 27.51 -16.20
N PRO A 231 -0.06 27.40 -17.47
CA PRO A 231 -0.12 26.12 -18.17
C PRO A 231 1.21 25.35 -18.24
N ASP A 232 2.33 26.08 -18.22
CA ASP A 232 3.69 25.50 -18.28
C ASP A 232 4.26 25.19 -16.89
N THR A 233 3.48 25.35 -15.82
CA THR A 233 3.94 25.05 -14.47
C THR A 233 4.12 23.56 -14.33
N PRO A 234 5.34 23.06 -14.01
CA PRO A 234 5.51 21.68 -13.64
C PRO A 234 4.60 21.36 -12.46
N PRO A 235 3.96 20.21 -12.41
CA PRO A 235 3.12 19.84 -11.27
C PRO A 235 3.98 19.81 -10.01
N LEU A 236 3.83 20.85 -9.21
CA LEU A 236 4.50 21.02 -7.94
C LEU A 236 3.56 20.50 -6.86
N LEU A 237 3.93 19.43 -6.21
CA LEU A 237 3.43 19.21 -4.86
C LEU A 237 4.10 20.24 -3.93
N PRO A 238 3.37 20.88 -3.00
CA PRO A 238 3.93 21.88 -2.13
C PRO A 238 5.13 21.34 -1.34
N PRO A 239 6.14 22.18 -1.05
CA PRO A 239 7.23 21.78 -0.17
C PRO A 239 6.66 21.41 1.19
N ARG A 240 7.17 20.33 1.77
CA ARG A 240 6.63 19.74 2.99
C ARG A 240 7.23 20.32 4.22
N THR A 241 6.36 20.54 5.16
CA THR A 241 6.71 20.45 6.58
C THR A 241 6.93 18.99 6.93
N PRO A 242 8.03 18.61 7.58
CA PRO A 242 8.13 17.30 8.21
C PRO A 242 6.93 17.13 9.13
N LEU A 243 6.15 16.08 8.93
CA LEU A 243 5.19 15.68 9.94
C LEU A 243 6.01 15.03 11.05
N ASP A 244 6.13 15.74 12.17
CA ASP A 244 6.58 15.15 13.42
C ASP A 244 5.57 14.09 13.81
N SER A 245 5.96 12.84 13.66
CA SER A 245 5.21 11.66 14.10
C SER A 245 5.86 11.04 15.33
#